data_ec8ae11ebb54cb556267b439a07e26c5
#
_entry.id   ec8ae11ebb54cb556267b439a07e26c5
#
_cell.length_a   1.000
_cell.length_b   1.000
_cell.length_c   1.000
_cell.angle_alpha   90.00
_cell.angle_beta   90.00
_cell.angle_gamma   90.00
#
_symmetry.space_group_name_H-M   'P 1'
#
loop_
_entity.id
_entity.type
_entity.pdbx_description
1 polymer ?
#
loop_
_entity_poly.entity_id
_entity_poly.type
_entity_poly.pdbx_seq_one_letter_code
_entity_poly.pdbx_strand_id
1 'polypeptide(L)'
;MSRLIISENDRKHIKSLYNILNEDAKSIAKNIYDASSGVGTDEDKFLKAVLEIDTLETFKEVDRILKTFDYGGGFYDYVEGELGMLDEELINKIKNHVKNLKSKFLDGTKLRASQEFWDHIKVDEGLSGTNGKPSLKAYALGDDNITMGWGHAEPISTSKYKVGDIITKSDAIKYLREDATVAADCVRRIFQKWKDEKLSTYKTTQSMFDVLVSIAFNAGCGGLWNSDFIKLVKIGKFKEAADMLP
;
A
#
# COMPACT_ATOMS: atom_id res chain seq x y z
N MET A 1 -2.05 18.44 18.03
CA MET A 1 -2.15 17.42 16.95
C MET A 1 -0.88 17.54 16.12
N SER A 2 0.02 16.56 16.18
CA SER A 2 1.21 16.53 15.33
C SER A 2 0.75 16.17 13.92
N ARG A 3 0.91 17.08 12.95
CA ARG A 3 0.73 16.76 11.55
C ARG A 3 1.82 15.77 11.14
N LEU A 4 1.44 14.64 10.58
CA LEU A 4 2.36 13.75 9.87
C LEU A 4 2.90 14.53 8.66
N ILE A 5 4.21 14.72 8.64
CA ILE A 5 4.90 15.24 7.46
C ILE A 5 5.26 14.01 6.63
N ILE A 6 4.59 13.83 5.52
CA ILE A 6 4.91 12.81 4.51
C ILE A 6 5.23 13.51 3.20
N SER A 7 6.06 12.90 2.38
CA SER A 7 6.40 13.48 1.08
C SER A 7 5.17 13.54 0.17
N GLU A 8 5.17 14.50 -0.77
CA GLU A 8 4.10 14.61 -1.77
C GLU A 8 4.03 13.34 -2.65
N ASN A 9 5.16 12.67 -2.83
CA ASN A 9 5.25 11.42 -3.57
C ASN A 9 4.63 10.25 -2.81
N ASP A 10 4.89 10.10 -1.51
CA ASP A 10 4.22 9.10 -0.67
C ASP A 10 2.71 9.29 -0.70
N ARG A 11 2.25 10.54 -0.62
CA ARG A 11 0.84 10.89 -0.72
C ARG A 11 0.22 10.47 -2.04
N LYS A 12 0.90 10.78 -3.17
CA LYS A 12 0.46 10.37 -4.51
C LYS A 12 0.43 8.85 -4.62
N HIS A 13 1.43 8.17 -4.07
CA HIS A 13 1.53 6.72 -4.08
C HIS A 13 0.40 6.07 -3.26
N ILE A 14 0.14 6.55 -2.04
CA ILE A 14 -1.00 6.08 -1.21
C ILE A 14 -2.33 6.27 -1.95
N LYS A 15 -2.55 7.46 -2.52
CA LYS A 15 -3.77 7.74 -3.29
C LYS A 15 -3.87 6.87 -4.54
N SER A 16 -2.77 6.63 -5.25
CA SER A 16 -2.77 5.77 -6.44
C SER A 16 -3.11 4.32 -6.10
N LEU A 17 -2.55 3.78 -5.03
CA LEU A 17 -2.83 2.41 -4.58
C LEU A 17 -4.30 2.22 -4.22
N TYR A 18 -4.90 3.22 -3.58
CA TYR A 18 -6.32 3.19 -3.23
C TYR A 18 -7.21 3.37 -4.46
N ASN A 19 -6.87 4.31 -5.36
CA ASN A 19 -7.66 4.60 -6.55
C ASN A 19 -7.58 3.48 -7.57
N ILE A 20 -6.42 2.87 -7.80
CA ILE A 20 -6.23 1.76 -8.74
C ILE A 20 -7.17 0.60 -8.39
N LEU A 21 -7.19 0.13 -7.14
CA LEU A 21 -8.08 -0.96 -6.73
C LEU A 21 -9.56 -0.64 -6.92
N ASN A 22 -9.95 0.61 -6.73
CA ASN A 22 -11.36 1.02 -6.80
C ASN A 22 -11.80 1.31 -8.24
N GLU A 23 -10.92 1.88 -9.07
CA GLU A 23 -11.22 2.16 -10.49
C GLU A 23 -11.24 0.87 -11.31
N ASP A 24 -10.30 -0.06 -11.08
CA ASP A 24 -10.28 -1.36 -11.73
C ASP A 24 -11.53 -2.16 -11.38
N ALA A 25 -11.90 -2.24 -10.10
CA ALA A 25 -13.11 -2.95 -9.68
C ALA A 25 -14.40 -2.32 -10.24
N LYS A 26 -14.47 -0.98 -10.36
CA LYS A 26 -15.59 -0.28 -11.00
C LYS A 26 -15.68 -0.59 -12.50
N SER A 27 -14.55 -0.57 -13.19
CA SER A 27 -14.49 -0.88 -14.60
C SER A 27 -14.93 -2.32 -14.85
N ILE A 28 -14.40 -3.27 -14.07
CA ILE A 28 -14.77 -4.68 -14.16
C ILE A 28 -16.26 -4.89 -13.87
N ALA A 29 -16.77 -4.32 -12.77
CA ALA A 29 -18.20 -4.42 -12.42
C ALA A 29 -19.10 -3.83 -13.52
N LYS A 30 -18.70 -2.68 -14.09
CA LYS A 30 -19.43 -2.10 -15.23
C LYS A 30 -19.40 -3.00 -16.46
N ASN A 31 -18.26 -3.58 -16.79
CA ASN A 31 -18.13 -4.50 -17.93
C ASN A 31 -18.98 -5.76 -17.75
N ILE A 32 -19.05 -6.31 -16.52
CA ILE A 32 -19.94 -7.43 -16.18
C ILE A 32 -21.39 -7.02 -16.36
N TYR A 33 -21.79 -5.88 -15.81
CA TYR A 33 -23.14 -5.35 -15.95
C TYR A 33 -23.53 -5.10 -17.42
N ASP A 34 -22.68 -4.40 -18.18
CA ASP A 34 -22.92 -4.08 -19.58
C ASP A 34 -23.00 -5.34 -20.47
N ALA A 35 -22.26 -6.40 -20.12
CA ALA A 35 -22.32 -7.68 -20.83
C ALA A 35 -23.59 -8.49 -20.52
N SER A 36 -24.20 -8.26 -19.35
CA SER A 36 -25.45 -8.91 -18.94
C SER A 36 -26.70 -8.05 -19.16
N SER A 37 -26.56 -6.76 -19.45
CA SER A 37 -27.69 -5.86 -19.67
C SER A 37 -28.09 -5.83 -21.16
N GLY A 38 -29.29 -6.31 -21.49
CA GLY A 38 -29.82 -6.23 -22.87
C GLY A 38 -30.60 -7.46 -23.30
N VAL A 39 -30.79 -7.60 -24.63
CA VAL A 39 -31.43 -8.79 -25.21
C VAL A 39 -30.33 -9.85 -25.48
N GLY A 40 -30.09 -10.70 -24.48
CA GLY A 40 -29.07 -11.74 -24.50
C GLY A 40 -27.74 -11.28 -23.85
N THR A 41 -27.08 -12.22 -23.22
CA THR A 41 -25.77 -11.98 -22.57
C THR A 41 -24.65 -12.10 -23.59
N ASP A 42 -23.72 -11.15 -23.60
CA ASP A 42 -22.47 -11.26 -24.36
C ASP A 42 -21.46 -12.08 -23.52
N GLU A 43 -21.47 -13.40 -23.71
CA GLU A 43 -20.71 -14.36 -22.90
C GLU A 43 -19.21 -14.12 -22.96
N ASP A 44 -18.68 -13.75 -24.13
CA ASP A 44 -17.25 -13.50 -24.30
C ASP A 44 -16.80 -12.25 -23.51
N LYS A 45 -17.60 -11.20 -23.55
CA LYS A 45 -17.34 -9.99 -22.75
C LYS A 45 -17.49 -10.25 -21.27
N PHE A 46 -18.54 -11.00 -20.89
CA PHE A 46 -18.77 -11.37 -19.50
C PHE A 46 -17.58 -12.17 -18.95
N LEU A 47 -17.18 -13.23 -19.63
CA LEU A 47 -16.04 -14.06 -19.24
C LEU A 47 -14.74 -13.25 -19.16
N LYS A 48 -14.50 -12.39 -20.16
CA LYS A 48 -13.32 -11.52 -20.17
C LYS A 48 -13.29 -10.63 -18.96
N ALA A 49 -14.38 -9.95 -18.64
CA ALA A 49 -14.47 -9.09 -17.46
C ALA A 49 -14.25 -9.88 -16.15
N VAL A 50 -14.81 -11.08 -16.04
CA VAL A 50 -14.59 -11.94 -14.87
C VAL A 50 -13.12 -12.36 -14.74
N LEU A 51 -12.44 -12.68 -15.83
CA LEU A 51 -11.02 -13.07 -15.80
C LEU A 51 -10.07 -11.90 -15.46
N GLU A 52 -10.51 -10.66 -15.57
CA GLU A 52 -9.79 -9.48 -15.10
C GLU A 52 -9.77 -9.37 -13.55
N ILE A 53 -10.67 -10.08 -12.87
CA ILE A 53 -10.65 -10.18 -11.41
C ILE A 53 -9.42 -11.01 -10.98
N ASP A 54 -8.39 -10.35 -10.53
CA ASP A 54 -7.09 -10.97 -10.25
C ASP A 54 -6.89 -11.38 -8.78
N THR A 55 -7.70 -10.84 -7.86
CA THR A 55 -7.56 -11.07 -6.43
C THR A 55 -8.90 -11.16 -5.72
N LEU A 56 -8.86 -11.73 -4.51
CA LEU A 56 -10.02 -11.84 -3.64
C LEU A 56 -10.56 -10.46 -3.23
N GLU A 57 -9.71 -9.46 -3.09
CA GLU A 57 -10.09 -8.09 -2.74
C GLU A 57 -10.80 -7.43 -3.89
N THR A 58 -10.25 -7.51 -5.11
CA THR A 58 -10.90 -7.03 -6.34
C THR A 58 -12.27 -7.71 -6.51
N PHE A 59 -12.37 -9.02 -6.28
CA PHE A 59 -13.62 -9.75 -6.32
C PHE A 59 -14.66 -9.19 -5.34
N LYS A 60 -14.29 -8.97 -4.07
CA LYS A 60 -15.19 -8.42 -3.05
C LYS A 60 -15.68 -7.02 -3.40
N GLU A 61 -14.82 -6.18 -3.97
CA GLU A 61 -15.20 -4.83 -4.36
C GLU A 61 -16.09 -4.85 -5.61
N VAL A 62 -15.82 -5.70 -6.58
CA VAL A 62 -16.70 -5.95 -7.75
C VAL A 62 -18.07 -6.41 -7.27
N ASP A 63 -18.16 -7.41 -6.41
CA ASP A 63 -19.41 -7.91 -5.83
C ASP A 63 -20.19 -6.82 -5.11
N ARG A 64 -19.49 -5.96 -4.32
CA ARG A 64 -20.09 -4.81 -3.63
C ARG A 64 -20.66 -3.79 -4.62
N ILE A 65 -19.95 -3.51 -5.71
CA ILE A 65 -20.38 -2.53 -6.72
C ILE A 65 -21.57 -3.08 -7.52
N LEU A 66 -21.54 -4.35 -7.92
CA LEU A 66 -22.65 -4.98 -8.64
C LEU A 66 -23.96 -4.88 -7.88
N LYS A 67 -23.93 -5.02 -6.55
CA LYS A 67 -25.11 -4.82 -5.68
C LYS A 67 -25.69 -3.41 -5.71
N THR A 68 -24.97 -2.43 -6.24
CA THR A 68 -25.46 -1.04 -6.39
C THR A 68 -26.14 -0.76 -7.73
N PHE A 69 -26.07 -1.69 -8.70
CA PHE A 69 -26.75 -1.57 -9.97
C PHE A 69 -28.22 -2.02 -9.87
N ASP A 70 -29.01 -1.66 -10.85
CA ASP A 70 -30.49 -1.82 -10.83
C ASP A 70 -30.98 -3.28 -10.65
N TYR A 71 -30.15 -4.26 -11.00
CA TYR A 71 -30.43 -5.69 -10.74
C TYR A 71 -30.38 -6.07 -9.25
N GLY A 72 -29.72 -5.27 -8.41
CA GLY A 72 -29.65 -5.44 -6.95
C GLY A 72 -28.99 -6.70 -6.44
N GLY A 73 -28.42 -7.53 -7.32
CA GLY A 73 -27.74 -8.80 -7.02
C GLY A 73 -26.23 -8.67 -6.94
N GLY A 74 -25.58 -9.57 -6.19
CA GLY A 74 -24.14 -9.70 -6.17
C GLY A 74 -23.60 -10.48 -7.35
N PHE A 75 -22.28 -10.67 -7.40
CA PHE A 75 -21.59 -11.35 -8.49
C PHE A 75 -22.22 -12.71 -8.88
N TYR A 76 -22.56 -13.53 -7.90
CA TYR A 76 -23.17 -14.83 -8.16
C TYR A 76 -24.59 -14.73 -8.71
N ASP A 77 -25.35 -13.71 -8.36
CA ASP A 77 -26.69 -13.49 -8.90
C ASP A 77 -26.61 -13.16 -10.39
N TYR A 78 -25.58 -12.40 -10.82
CA TYR A 78 -25.28 -12.17 -12.24
C TYR A 78 -24.86 -13.45 -12.95
N VAL A 79 -24.00 -14.27 -12.33
CA VAL A 79 -23.56 -15.55 -12.91
C VAL A 79 -24.70 -16.54 -13.03
N GLU A 80 -25.57 -16.65 -12.03
CA GLU A 80 -26.68 -17.62 -12.04
C GLU A 80 -27.91 -17.14 -12.79
N GLY A 81 -28.20 -15.83 -12.77
CA GLY A 81 -29.34 -15.24 -13.44
C GLY A 81 -29.16 -15.18 -14.96
N GLU A 82 -28.00 -14.72 -15.39
CA GLU A 82 -27.72 -14.49 -16.82
C GLU A 82 -27.14 -15.73 -17.51
N LEU A 83 -26.34 -16.53 -16.80
CA LEU A 83 -25.74 -17.74 -17.35
C LEU A 83 -26.54 -19.02 -17.04
N GLY A 84 -27.62 -18.92 -16.25
CA GLY A 84 -28.43 -20.08 -15.87
C GLY A 84 -29.13 -20.80 -17.05
N MET A 85 -29.15 -20.18 -18.23
CA MET A 85 -29.55 -20.80 -19.48
C MET A 85 -28.36 -21.18 -20.39
N LEU A 86 -27.13 -20.94 -19.92
CA LEU A 86 -25.91 -21.04 -20.70
C LEU A 86 -25.02 -22.19 -20.20
N ASP A 87 -24.01 -22.46 -20.99
CA ASP A 87 -23.07 -23.54 -20.93
C ASP A 87 -22.57 -23.80 -19.49
N GLU A 88 -22.88 -24.99 -18.95
CA GLU A 88 -22.41 -25.46 -17.63
C GLU A 88 -20.86 -25.41 -17.53
N GLU A 89 -20.15 -25.55 -18.64
CA GLU A 89 -18.71 -25.43 -18.74
C GLU A 89 -18.25 -24.01 -18.40
N LEU A 90 -18.93 -22.99 -18.91
CA LEU A 90 -18.62 -21.58 -18.66
C LEU A 90 -18.83 -21.23 -17.18
N ILE A 91 -19.94 -21.66 -16.60
CA ILE A 91 -20.23 -21.48 -15.17
C ILE A 91 -19.14 -22.11 -14.30
N ASN A 92 -18.72 -23.34 -14.64
CA ASN A 92 -17.67 -24.04 -13.93
C ASN A 92 -16.32 -23.34 -14.06
N LYS A 93 -16.00 -22.79 -15.22
CA LYS A 93 -14.79 -22.01 -15.45
C LYS A 93 -14.75 -20.75 -14.58
N ILE A 94 -15.84 -20.01 -14.50
CA ILE A 94 -15.99 -18.83 -13.65
C ILE A 94 -15.87 -19.20 -12.16
N LYS A 95 -16.61 -20.21 -11.71
CA LYS A 95 -16.55 -20.68 -10.31
C LYS A 95 -15.13 -21.13 -9.91
N ASN A 96 -14.45 -21.83 -10.80
CA ASN A 96 -13.05 -22.24 -10.56
C ASN A 96 -12.10 -21.07 -10.54
N HIS A 97 -12.26 -20.06 -11.42
CA HIS A 97 -11.45 -18.85 -11.38
C HIS A 97 -11.61 -18.13 -10.04
N VAL A 98 -12.83 -17.83 -9.62
CA VAL A 98 -13.10 -17.14 -8.35
C VAL A 98 -12.61 -17.95 -7.14
N LYS A 99 -12.78 -19.27 -7.13
CA LYS A 99 -12.29 -20.16 -6.07
C LYS A 99 -10.78 -20.14 -5.91
N ASN A 100 -10.05 -19.88 -7.00
CA ASN A 100 -8.60 -19.86 -7.01
C ASN A 100 -8.00 -18.48 -6.74
N LEU A 101 -8.84 -17.44 -6.59
CA LEU A 101 -8.36 -16.10 -6.24
C LEU A 101 -7.65 -16.11 -4.89
N LYS A 102 -6.48 -15.50 -4.85
CA LYS A 102 -5.70 -15.36 -3.63
C LYS A 102 -5.86 -13.96 -3.05
N SER A 103 -5.81 -13.87 -1.74
CA SER A 103 -5.79 -12.57 -1.09
C SER A 103 -4.47 -11.86 -1.36
N LYS A 104 -4.56 -10.57 -1.70
CA LYS A 104 -3.40 -9.66 -1.68
C LYS A 104 -2.95 -9.34 -0.25
N PHE A 105 -3.81 -9.59 0.74
CA PHE A 105 -3.47 -9.32 2.11
C PHE A 105 -2.52 -10.37 2.69
N LEU A 106 -1.38 -9.89 3.12
CA LEU A 106 -0.28 -10.66 3.68
C LEU A 106 -0.22 -10.43 5.20
N ASP A 107 0.42 -11.33 5.93
CA ASP A 107 0.71 -11.12 7.35
C ASP A 107 1.75 -10.01 7.51
N GLY A 108 1.31 -8.82 7.92
CA GLY A 108 2.14 -7.62 8.07
C GLY A 108 3.30 -7.79 9.05
N THR A 109 3.18 -8.77 9.99
CA THR A 109 4.27 -9.06 10.94
C THR A 109 5.50 -9.71 10.27
N LYS A 110 5.34 -10.22 9.04
CA LYS A 110 6.37 -10.96 8.29
C LYS A 110 6.90 -10.19 7.09
N LEU A 111 6.29 -9.07 6.74
CA LEU A 111 6.69 -8.29 5.57
C LEU A 111 8.03 -7.61 5.78
N ARG A 112 8.70 -7.37 4.66
CA ARG A 112 9.91 -6.55 4.55
C ARG A 112 9.65 -5.44 3.55
N ALA A 113 10.40 -4.35 3.64
CA ALA A 113 10.35 -3.30 2.63
C ALA A 113 10.65 -3.86 1.23
N SER A 114 9.82 -3.52 0.25
CA SER A 114 9.95 -4.00 -1.12
C SER A 114 11.09 -3.32 -1.88
N GLN A 115 11.42 -3.83 -3.08
CA GLN A 115 12.38 -3.14 -3.94
C GLN A 115 11.86 -1.77 -4.38
N GLU A 116 10.56 -1.66 -4.63
CA GLU A 116 9.90 -0.39 -4.98
C GLU A 116 10.07 0.66 -3.88
N PHE A 117 9.90 0.26 -2.62
CA PHE A 117 10.20 1.13 -1.48
C PHE A 117 11.65 1.62 -1.50
N TRP A 118 12.62 0.73 -1.75
CA TRP A 118 14.04 1.10 -1.78
C TRP A 118 14.37 2.07 -2.91
N ASP A 119 13.73 1.92 -4.06
CA ASP A 119 13.96 2.81 -5.19
C ASP A 119 13.33 4.18 -4.96
N HIS A 120 12.16 4.20 -4.32
CA HIS A 120 11.42 5.40 -4.00
C HIS A 120 12.12 6.24 -2.90
N ILE A 121 12.47 5.64 -1.77
CA ILE A 121 13.07 6.37 -0.64
C ILE A 121 14.40 7.03 -1.00
N LYS A 122 15.18 6.45 -1.91
CA LYS A 122 16.41 7.09 -2.40
C LYS A 122 16.15 8.36 -3.18
N VAL A 123 15.02 8.45 -3.87
CA VAL A 123 14.62 9.64 -4.62
C VAL A 123 14.11 10.72 -3.66
N ASP A 124 13.28 10.35 -2.71
CA ASP A 124 12.65 11.28 -1.77
C ASP A 124 13.65 11.87 -0.75
N GLU A 125 14.54 11.04 -0.23
CA GLU A 125 15.55 11.45 0.75
C GLU A 125 16.81 12.07 0.11
N GLY A 126 16.89 12.11 -1.21
CA GLY A 126 17.93 12.85 -1.89
C GLY A 126 17.83 14.35 -1.58
N LEU A 127 18.98 15.01 -1.37
CA LEU A 127 19.02 16.45 -1.22
C LEU A 127 18.28 17.13 -2.39
N SER A 128 17.47 18.13 -2.09
CA SER A 128 16.75 18.92 -3.10
C SER A 128 17.70 19.36 -4.22
N GLY A 129 17.37 19.00 -5.47
CA GLY A 129 18.19 19.27 -6.64
C GLY A 129 19.29 18.24 -6.94
N THR A 130 19.40 17.14 -6.18
CA THR A 130 20.44 16.10 -6.39
C THR A 130 19.94 14.85 -7.10
N ASN A 131 18.67 14.79 -7.53
CA ASN A 131 18.04 13.61 -8.14
C ASN A 131 18.24 12.33 -7.32
N GLY A 132 17.98 12.39 -6.01
CA GLY A 132 18.09 11.24 -5.12
C GLY A 132 19.53 10.84 -4.74
N LYS A 133 20.50 11.74 -4.89
CA LYS A 133 21.87 11.45 -4.45
C LYS A 133 22.06 11.74 -2.97
N PRO A 134 22.82 10.91 -2.24
CA PRO A 134 23.09 11.14 -0.83
C PRO A 134 24.05 12.31 -0.61
N SER A 135 23.98 12.95 0.56
CA SER A 135 25.07 13.83 1.00
C SER A 135 26.23 12.98 1.50
N LEU A 136 27.31 12.96 0.73
CA LEU A 136 28.53 12.26 1.17
C LEU A 136 29.37 13.08 2.16
N LYS A 137 29.01 14.32 2.40
CA LYS A 137 29.66 15.20 3.38
C LYS A 137 28.73 15.36 4.59
N ALA A 138 29.25 15.06 5.77
CA ALA A 138 28.54 15.24 7.02
C ALA A 138 28.25 16.73 7.31
N TYR A 139 27.05 17.03 7.74
CA TYR A 139 26.60 18.39 8.04
C TYR A 139 25.75 18.43 9.33
N ALA A 140 25.53 19.61 9.89
CA ALA A 140 24.63 19.80 11.02
C ALA A 140 23.49 20.76 10.62
N LEU A 141 22.28 20.46 11.11
CA LEU A 141 21.08 21.29 10.90
C LEU A 141 20.76 22.17 12.12
N GLY A 142 21.61 22.17 13.16
CA GLY A 142 21.40 22.93 14.40
C GLY A 142 20.54 22.20 15.45
N ASP A 143 20.37 20.90 15.32
CA ASP A 143 19.55 20.02 16.16
C ASP A 143 20.36 19.03 17.02
N ASP A 144 21.61 19.37 17.35
CA ASP A 144 22.55 18.51 18.09
C ASP A 144 22.87 17.17 17.39
N ASN A 145 22.60 17.05 16.10
CA ASN A 145 22.91 15.87 15.28
C ASN A 145 23.90 16.20 14.17
N ILE A 146 24.66 15.19 13.77
CA ILE A 146 25.41 15.16 12.52
C ILE A 146 24.61 14.32 11.53
N THR A 147 24.29 14.91 10.39
CA THR A 147 23.50 14.28 9.32
C THR A 147 24.37 13.96 8.12
N MET A 148 24.15 12.80 7.50
CA MET A 148 24.89 12.33 6.33
C MET A 148 24.07 11.35 5.49
N GLY A 149 24.54 11.01 4.31
CA GLY A 149 23.90 10.04 3.42
C GLY A 149 22.53 10.54 2.94
N TRP A 150 21.52 9.73 3.15
CA TRP A 150 20.10 10.02 2.89
C TRP A 150 19.37 10.41 4.20
N GLY A 151 19.93 11.37 4.95
CA GLY A 151 19.28 11.85 6.15
C GLY A 151 19.64 11.09 7.45
N HIS A 152 20.60 10.15 7.41
CA HIS A 152 21.05 9.47 8.61
C HIS A 152 21.60 10.48 9.62
N ALA A 153 21.06 10.49 10.82
CA ALA A 153 21.40 11.43 11.88
C ALA A 153 21.94 10.71 13.11
N GLU A 154 23.13 11.12 13.56
CA GLU A 154 23.75 10.64 14.81
C GLU A 154 23.89 11.82 15.77
N PRO A 155 23.63 11.63 17.11
CA PRO A 155 23.89 12.68 18.09
C PRO A 155 25.37 13.09 18.07
N ILE A 156 25.66 14.40 18.06
CA ILE A 156 27.03 14.93 18.07
C ILE A 156 27.87 14.35 19.22
N SER A 157 27.23 14.11 20.36
CA SER A 157 27.91 13.59 21.54
C SER A 157 28.44 12.16 21.42
N THR A 158 27.89 11.36 20.53
CA THR A 158 28.22 9.93 20.35
C THR A 158 28.69 9.58 18.95
N SER A 159 28.54 10.48 17.99
CA SER A 159 28.97 10.25 16.61
C SER A 159 30.49 10.21 16.52
N LYS A 160 30.99 9.27 15.72
CA LYS A 160 32.41 9.23 15.33
C LYS A 160 32.74 10.25 14.24
N TYR A 161 31.75 10.85 13.60
CA TYR A 161 31.91 11.85 12.55
C TYR A 161 31.83 13.26 13.09
N LYS A 162 32.46 14.18 12.37
CA LYS A 162 32.39 15.62 12.58
C LYS A 162 31.79 16.30 11.33
N VAL A 163 31.27 17.50 11.52
CA VAL A 163 30.82 18.32 10.39
C VAL A 163 31.98 18.49 9.41
N GLY A 164 31.72 18.15 8.14
CA GLY A 164 32.70 18.21 7.06
C GLY A 164 33.37 16.88 6.72
N ASP A 165 33.22 15.84 7.55
CA ASP A 165 33.76 14.50 7.25
C ASP A 165 33.09 13.92 6.02
N ILE A 166 33.86 13.12 5.26
CA ILE A 166 33.36 12.48 4.03
C ILE A 166 33.11 11.00 4.31
N ILE A 167 31.90 10.54 3.96
CA ILE A 167 31.53 9.12 3.95
C ILE A 167 31.57 8.56 2.53
N THR A 168 31.69 7.24 2.40
CA THR A 168 31.57 6.59 1.10
C THR A 168 30.10 6.42 0.70
N LYS A 169 29.84 6.23 -0.61
CA LYS A 169 28.51 5.86 -1.08
C LYS A 169 28.02 4.54 -0.47
N SER A 170 28.95 3.61 -0.20
CA SER A 170 28.65 2.34 0.47
C SER A 170 28.15 2.56 1.90
N ASP A 171 28.80 3.47 2.65
CA ASP A 171 28.36 3.83 4.00
C ASP A 171 26.98 4.49 3.98
N ALA A 172 26.74 5.41 3.04
CA ALA A 172 25.44 6.04 2.87
C ALA A 172 24.33 5.00 2.62
N ILE A 173 24.57 4.01 1.74
CA ILE A 173 23.61 2.93 1.48
C ILE A 173 23.41 2.06 2.73
N LYS A 174 24.45 1.79 3.48
CA LYS A 174 24.37 1.03 4.72
C LYS A 174 23.48 1.75 5.74
N TYR A 175 23.71 3.04 5.97
CA TYR A 175 22.92 3.84 6.91
C TYR A 175 21.44 3.91 6.49
N LEU A 176 21.16 4.17 5.22
CA LEU A 176 19.78 4.15 4.72
C LEU A 176 19.08 2.82 5.02
N ARG A 177 19.78 1.68 4.83
CA ARG A 177 19.23 0.36 5.12
C ARG A 177 19.00 0.14 6.62
N GLU A 178 19.91 0.60 7.47
CA GLU A 178 19.79 0.49 8.92
C GLU A 178 18.58 1.29 9.41
N ASP A 179 18.44 2.54 8.99
CA ASP A 179 17.33 3.41 9.38
C ASP A 179 15.98 2.88 8.89
N ALA A 180 15.90 2.47 7.63
CA ALA A 180 14.68 1.89 7.08
C ALA A 180 14.33 0.52 7.72
N THR A 181 15.33 -0.25 8.18
CA THR A 181 15.09 -1.47 8.93
C THR A 181 14.45 -1.16 10.29
N VAL A 182 14.92 -0.12 10.99
CA VAL A 182 14.31 0.35 12.25
C VAL A 182 12.86 0.77 12.02
N ALA A 183 12.58 1.49 10.94
CA ALA A 183 11.21 1.89 10.57
C ALA A 183 10.33 0.67 10.26
N ALA A 184 10.84 -0.30 9.48
CA ALA A 184 10.12 -1.53 9.17
C ALA A 184 9.84 -2.39 10.43
N ASP A 185 10.78 -2.44 11.37
CA ASP A 185 10.58 -3.12 12.66
C ASP A 185 9.51 -2.43 13.50
N CYS A 186 9.44 -1.12 13.45
CA CYS A 186 8.34 -0.36 14.07
C CYS A 186 6.98 -0.78 13.50
N VAL A 187 6.85 -0.81 12.18
CA VAL A 187 5.61 -1.20 11.51
C VAL A 187 5.23 -2.65 11.83
N ARG A 188 6.19 -3.58 11.81
CA ARG A 188 5.93 -4.97 12.22
C ARG A 188 5.41 -5.09 13.66
N ARG A 189 5.94 -4.29 14.60
CA ARG A 189 5.42 -4.24 15.99
C ARG A 189 3.99 -3.72 16.05
N ILE A 190 3.62 -2.75 15.22
CA ILE A 190 2.22 -2.28 15.10
C ILE A 190 1.32 -3.44 14.64
N PHE A 191 1.68 -4.13 13.56
CA PHE A 191 0.92 -5.27 13.08
C PHE A 191 0.88 -6.43 14.07
N GLN A 192 1.97 -6.68 14.80
CA GLN A 192 1.98 -7.70 15.84
C GLN A 192 0.96 -7.38 16.94
N LYS A 193 0.93 -6.13 17.41
CA LYS A 193 -0.08 -5.70 18.38
C LYS A 193 -1.50 -5.88 17.86
N TRP A 194 -1.78 -5.52 16.60
CA TRP A 194 -3.11 -5.70 16.01
C TRP A 194 -3.48 -7.19 15.88
N LYS A 195 -2.50 -8.03 15.59
CA LYS A 195 -2.67 -9.49 15.56
C LYS A 195 -3.01 -10.04 16.95
N ASP A 196 -2.31 -9.58 17.98
CA ASP A 196 -2.56 -9.97 19.37
C ASP A 196 -3.95 -9.49 19.84
N GLU A 197 -4.39 -8.33 19.37
CA GLU A 197 -5.74 -7.79 19.57
C GLU A 197 -6.82 -8.48 18.69
N LYS A 198 -6.44 -9.47 17.87
CA LYS A 198 -7.31 -10.24 16.94
C LYS A 198 -8.00 -9.36 15.88
N LEU A 199 -7.40 -8.24 15.51
CA LEU A 199 -7.90 -7.37 14.44
C LEU A 199 -7.52 -7.94 13.08
N SER A 200 -8.46 -7.93 12.11
CA SER A 200 -8.18 -8.39 10.74
C SER A 200 -7.14 -7.52 10.02
N THR A 201 -7.00 -6.26 10.42
CA THR A 201 -6.09 -5.27 9.85
C THR A 201 -4.60 -5.55 10.07
N TYR A 202 -4.23 -6.59 10.86
CA TYR A 202 -2.85 -7.07 10.85
C TYR A 202 -2.44 -7.68 9.50
N LYS A 203 -3.42 -8.10 8.69
CA LYS A 203 -3.21 -8.48 7.30
C LYS A 203 -3.24 -7.22 6.44
N THR A 204 -2.24 -7.06 5.62
CA THR A 204 -2.05 -5.84 4.82
C THR A 204 -1.47 -6.16 3.44
N THR A 205 -1.51 -5.22 2.51
CA THR A 205 -0.80 -5.35 1.24
C THR A 205 0.67 -4.96 1.41
N GLN A 206 1.54 -5.42 0.50
CA GLN A 206 2.95 -4.99 0.48
C GLN A 206 3.04 -3.47 0.39
N SER A 207 2.26 -2.87 -0.49
CA SER A 207 2.27 -1.43 -0.70
C SER A 207 1.85 -0.63 0.53
N MET A 208 0.82 -1.08 1.27
CA MET A 208 0.43 -0.42 2.53
C MET A 208 1.53 -0.58 3.59
N PHE A 209 2.20 -1.73 3.65
CA PHE A 209 3.35 -1.93 4.53
C PHE A 209 4.46 -0.92 4.21
N ASP A 210 4.81 -0.78 2.93
CA ASP A 210 5.88 0.12 2.47
C ASP A 210 5.55 1.60 2.78
N VAL A 211 4.29 2.00 2.59
CA VAL A 211 3.81 3.34 2.97
C VAL A 211 3.97 3.58 4.47
N LEU A 212 3.57 2.62 5.31
CA LEU A 212 3.74 2.75 6.75
C LEU A 212 5.22 2.81 7.15
N VAL A 213 6.10 2.08 6.46
CA VAL A 213 7.55 2.14 6.65
C VAL A 213 8.08 3.53 6.27
N SER A 214 7.64 4.10 5.13
CA SER A 214 8.02 5.46 4.73
C SER A 214 7.59 6.50 5.76
N ILE A 215 6.34 6.43 6.24
CA ILE A 215 5.88 7.34 7.29
C ILE A 215 6.69 7.16 8.59
N ALA A 216 6.98 5.92 8.99
CA ALA A 216 7.78 5.65 10.19
C ALA A 216 9.23 6.12 10.04
N PHE A 217 9.78 6.06 8.83
CA PHE A 217 11.11 6.55 8.50
C PHE A 217 11.18 8.06 8.68
N ASN A 218 10.20 8.80 8.12
CA ASN A 218 10.19 10.26 8.14
C ASN A 218 9.72 10.87 9.47
N ALA A 219 8.66 10.32 10.07
CA ALA A 219 8.04 10.87 11.29
C ALA A 219 8.51 10.19 12.58
N GLY A 220 9.34 9.17 12.46
CA GLY A 220 9.72 8.29 13.56
C GLY A 220 8.58 7.35 13.98
N CYS A 221 8.96 6.28 14.69
CA CYS A 221 8.01 5.28 15.18
C CYS A 221 6.94 5.89 16.11
N GLY A 222 7.33 6.81 16.99
CA GLY A 222 6.40 7.50 17.89
C GLY A 222 5.41 8.39 17.16
N GLY A 223 5.88 9.08 16.10
CA GLY A 223 5.04 9.90 15.24
C GLY A 223 3.96 9.07 14.54
N LEU A 224 4.35 7.96 13.91
CA LEU A 224 3.39 7.05 13.27
C LEU A 224 2.40 6.48 14.30
N TRP A 225 2.90 5.92 15.42
CA TRP A 225 2.08 5.25 16.42
C TRP A 225 0.99 6.12 17.03
N ASN A 226 1.28 7.40 17.24
CA ASN A 226 0.36 8.33 17.88
C ASN A 226 -0.49 9.12 16.89
N SER A 227 -0.31 8.90 15.59
CA SER A 227 -1.04 9.62 14.55
C SER A 227 -2.51 9.20 14.46
N ASP A 228 -3.36 10.10 14.01
CA ASP A 228 -4.74 9.76 13.68
C ASP A 228 -4.81 8.92 12.40
N PHE A 229 -3.83 9.05 11.52
CA PHE A 229 -3.67 8.19 10.35
C PHE A 229 -3.64 6.70 10.73
N ILE A 230 -2.76 6.29 11.65
CA ILE A 230 -2.64 4.88 12.03
C ILE A 230 -3.88 4.35 12.76
N LYS A 231 -4.62 5.23 13.44
CA LYS A 231 -5.90 4.86 14.08
C LYS A 231 -6.96 4.51 13.05
N LEU A 232 -7.02 5.25 11.94
CA LEU A 232 -7.93 4.96 10.84
C LEU A 232 -7.51 3.68 10.09
N VAL A 233 -6.21 3.49 9.83
CA VAL A 233 -5.68 2.25 9.25
C VAL A 233 -6.02 1.05 10.12
N LYS A 234 -5.88 1.18 11.45
CA LYS A 234 -6.21 0.13 12.43
C LYS A 234 -7.65 -0.39 12.30
N ILE A 235 -8.60 0.47 11.98
CA ILE A 235 -10.02 0.11 11.85
C ILE A 235 -10.46 -0.11 10.39
N GLY A 236 -9.51 -0.17 9.45
CA GLY A 236 -9.76 -0.43 8.03
C GLY A 236 -10.32 0.76 7.24
N LYS A 237 -10.30 1.97 7.79
CA LYS A 237 -10.76 3.20 7.13
C LYS A 237 -9.65 3.81 6.27
N PHE A 238 -9.18 3.05 5.30
CA PHE A 238 -8.02 3.41 4.47
C PHE A 238 -8.22 4.68 3.65
N LYS A 239 -9.44 4.91 3.14
CA LYS A 239 -9.76 6.13 2.39
C LYS A 239 -9.65 7.37 3.26
N GLU A 240 -10.30 7.33 4.43
CA GLU A 240 -10.26 8.44 5.38
C GLU A 240 -8.81 8.71 5.85
N ALA A 241 -8.03 7.64 6.05
CA ALA A 241 -6.60 7.76 6.35
C ALA A 241 -5.84 8.47 5.21
N ALA A 242 -6.05 8.08 3.96
CA ALA A 242 -5.40 8.69 2.80
C ALA A 242 -5.80 10.17 2.63
N ASP A 243 -7.06 10.52 2.90
CA ASP A 243 -7.56 11.89 2.80
C ASP A 243 -7.01 12.83 3.90
N MET A 244 -6.50 12.28 5.01
CA MET A 244 -5.82 13.05 6.07
C MET A 244 -4.42 13.51 5.69
N LEU A 245 -3.83 12.89 4.68
CA LEU A 245 -2.48 13.23 4.26
C LEU A 245 -2.49 14.55 3.49
N PRO A 246 -1.64 15.52 3.84
CA PRO A 246 -1.64 16.88 3.29
C PRO A 246 -1.36 16.94 1.79
#